data_b022d8c64403eec3d8186db9d2ae11cc
#
_entry.id   b022d8c64403eec3d8186db9d2ae11cc
#
_cell.length_a   1.000
_cell.length_b   1.000
_cell.length_c   1.000
_cell.angle_alpha   90.00
_cell.angle_beta   90.00
_cell.angle_gamma   90.00
#
_symmetry.space_group_name_H-M   'P 1'
#
loop_
_entity.id
_entity.type
_entity.pdbx_description
1 polymer ?
#
loop_
_entity_poly.entity_id
_entity_poly.type
_entity_poly.pdbx_seq_one_letter_code
_entity_poly.pdbx_strand_id
1 'polypeptide(L)'
;MNNTQFKQNNQNTVGQYVEELEFDRPKKGKLRIMPVSDSAWAPTGFGTNTKNVSAILHEEGHHIGYAGCQNDRHSKWYTPWPLGQTEKQVYFEQLPIMYPGQERFGEKSFPHWVKLFKPDLVLGHLDFQMFKHITDSKTPTHVQMPFLNPETDKPFNRKERTTMMNEAFKELSKGSPWKFACIIPYDGEPSIPAWQRQLDNIEYGIAMSRYGQQGLLKDFNKETTYIPHGVDTGLFKPILNPKYGKLDKPDAFVVGCVARNQHRKNIPRLIKGFAQFVKRNNLSPDQVKLMLHMDWNDSMGWKFPEFAEQYDIKEYLMPPMMGVLDRGEALDEVGMANLYNCMDVFVLPTAGEGFGIPTLEAMSCGVPICVTNYTTGYELVKCEDAENEEVPMYPVGGHHNDAGPNGRDYLEEEDICERGILLPYKDMWWDTPARAAPQRAICSENAICEALEYYYKNPNKRMAAAKAARKHAVDKYSWDVIGKKWIKWVNKITPEIKK
;
A
#
# COMPACT_ATOMS: atom_id res chain seq x y z
N MET A 1 1.20 15.12 36.95
CA MET A 1 0.73 14.74 38.30
C MET A 1 -0.76 14.52 38.21
N ASN A 2 -1.24 13.48 38.78
CA ASN A 2 -2.52 12.83 38.90
C ASN A 2 -2.74 11.63 37.99
N ASN A 3 -2.20 10.52 38.49
CA ASN A 3 -2.61 9.17 38.17
C ASN A 3 -4.07 8.97 38.58
N THR A 4 -4.97 8.87 37.63
CA THR A 4 -6.30 8.29 37.85
C THR A 4 -6.27 6.83 37.42
N GLN A 5 -6.28 5.93 38.38
CA GLN A 5 -6.36 4.49 38.21
C GLN A 5 -7.59 4.13 37.37
N PHE A 6 -7.37 3.53 36.20
CA PHE A 6 -8.44 2.87 35.47
C PHE A 6 -8.72 1.52 36.10
N LYS A 7 -9.87 1.40 36.78
CA LYS A 7 -10.43 0.12 37.12
C LYS A 7 -10.85 -0.62 35.84
N GLN A 8 -10.28 -1.79 35.64
CA GLN A 8 -10.79 -2.79 34.71
C GLN A 8 -12.20 -3.20 35.15
N ASN A 9 -13.21 -2.78 34.39
CA ASN A 9 -14.51 -3.44 34.40
C ASN A 9 -14.73 -4.07 33.02
N ASN A 10 -14.70 -5.38 33.00
CA ASN A 10 -14.98 -6.23 31.86
C ASN A 10 -16.45 -6.13 31.42
N GLN A 11 -16.62 -6.23 30.07
CA GLN A 11 -17.82 -6.74 29.42
C GLN A 11 -19.12 -5.92 29.53
N ASN A 12 -19.22 -4.72 29.04
CA ASN A 12 -20.48 -4.15 28.52
C ASN A 12 -20.42 -2.64 28.16
N THR A 13 -19.26 -2.09 27.93
CA THR A 13 -19.06 -0.63 27.95
C THR A 13 -18.93 0.05 26.58
N VAL A 14 -19.09 -0.62 25.46
CA VAL A 14 -19.00 0.04 24.15
C VAL A 14 -20.26 0.85 23.81
N GLY A 15 -21.43 0.42 24.25
CA GLY A 15 -22.68 1.15 24.00
C GLY A 15 -22.84 2.42 24.83
N GLN A 16 -22.32 2.48 26.05
CA GLN A 16 -22.54 3.61 26.96
C GLN A 16 -21.57 4.78 26.81
N TYR A 17 -20.36 4.56 26.22
CA TYR A 17 -19.36 5.64 26.06
C TYR A 17 -19.51 6.47 24.80
N VAL A 18 -20.43 6.15 23.92
CA VAL A 18 -20.45 6.68 22.56
C VAL A 18 -21.58 7.67 22.32
N GLU A 19 -22.56 7.77 23.21
CA GLU A 19 -23.68 8.71 23.08
C GLU A 19 -23.31 10.19 23.31
N GLU A 20 -22.14 10.46 23.90
CA GLU A 20 -21.68 11.81 24.26
C GLU A 20 -20.60 12.38 23.31
N LEU A 21 -20.36 11.73 22.15
CA LEU A 21 -19.36 12.20 21.21
C LEU A 21 -19.87 13.32 20.33
N GLU A 22 -19.50 14.54 20.64
CA GLU A 22 -19.67 15.66 19.74
C GLU A 22 -18.43 15.77 18.81
N PHE A 23 -18.66 15.60 17.55
CA PHE A 23 -17.64 15.81 16.51
C PHE A 23 -17.72 17.24 15.99
N ASP A 24 -16.57 17.85 15.78
CA ASP A 24 -16.49 19.17 15.18
C ASP A 24 -17.20 19.20 13.81
N ARG A 25 -17.66 20.38 13.43
CA ARG A 25 -18.28 20.58 12.12
C ARG A 25 -17.21 20.99 11.10
N PRO A 26 -17.28 20.48 9.87
CA PRO A 26 -16.39 20.95 8.81
C PRO A 26 -16.63 22.43 8.54
N LYS A 27 -15.63 23.11 8.00
CA LYS A 27 -15.82 24.48 7.49
C LYS A 27 -16.95 24.52 6.46
N LYS A 28 -17.62 25.67 6.32
CA LYS A 28 -18.73 25.81 5.35
C LYS A 28 -18.29 25.37 3.95
N GLY A 29 -19.07 24.49 3.33
CA GLY A 29 -18.78 23.95 1.99
C GLY A 29 -17.77 22.82 1.95
N LYS A 30 -17.28 22.34 3.11
CA LYS A 30 -16.36 21.21 3.22
C LYS A 30 -17.07 19.96 3.71
N LEU A 31 -16.45 18.80 3.53
CA LEU A 31 -17.01 17.46 3.81
C LEU A 31 -16.56 16.93 5.16
N ARG A 32 -17.36 16.05 5.75
CA ARG A 32 -16.93 15.04 6.69
C ARG A 32 -16.45 13.83 5.91
N ILE A 33 -15.15 13.53 6.00
CA ILE A 33 -14.51 12.43 5.28
C ILE A 33 -14.09 11.38 6.30
N MET A 34 -14.47 10.13 6.05
CA MET A 34 -14.09 8.98 6.86
C MET A 34 -13.16 8.07 6.07
N PRO A 35 -11.84 8.26 6.17
CA PRO A 35 -10.88 7.30 5.63
C PRO A 35 -10.99 5.97 6.37
N VAL A 36 -10.97 4.86 5.62
CA VAL A 36 -10.97 3.48 6.14
C VAL A 36 -9.76 2.76 5.54
N SER A 37 -8.78 2.47 6.39
CA SER A 37 -7.50 1.90 5.96
C SER A 37 -6.82 1.17 7.11
N ASP A 38 -5.58 0.69 6.88
CA ASP A 38 -4.69 0.34 8.00
C ASP A 38 -4.54 1.54 8.93
N SER A 39 -4.28 1.29 10.20
CA SER A 39 -4.05 2.35 11.18
C SER A 39 -2.99 3.34 10.67
N ALA A 40 -3.19 4.62 10.98
CA ALA A 40 -2.22 5.67 10.65
C ALA A 40 -0.83 5.45 11.30
N TRP A 41 -0.76 4.60 12.30
CA TRP A 41 0.47 4.18 12.97
C TRP A 41 1.09 2.92 12.37
N ALA A 42 0.34 2.19 11.55
CA ALA A 42 0.84 0.97 10.96
C ALA A 42 1.93 1.30 9.93
N PRO A 43 3.11 0.65 10.00
CA PRO A 43 4.18 0.84 9.03
C PRO A 43 3.86 0.09 7.72
N THR A 44 2.72 0.42 7.13
CA THR A 44 2.22 -0.18 5.89
C THR A 44 2.04 0.89 4.82
N GLY A 45 2.15 0.51 3.55
CA GLY A 45 1.89 1.42 2.44
C GLY A 45 0.48 2.02 2.47
N PHE A 46 -0.53 1.23 2.88
CA PHE A 46 -1.91 1.70 3.02
C PHE A 46 -2.03 2.76 4.13
N GLY A 47 -1.50 2.47 5.32
CA GLY A 47 -1.50 3.39 6.44
C GLY A 47 -0.76 4.69 6.11
N THR A 48 0.46 4.58 5.60
CA THR A 48 1.31 5.73 5.26
C THR A 48 0.65 6.65 4.22
N ASN A 49 0.12 6.10 3.13
CA ASN A 49 -0.54 6.92 2.11
C ASN A 49 -1.82 7.58 2.65
N THR A 50 -2.67 6.81 3.33
CA THR A 50 -3.97 7.31 3.80
C THR A 50 -3.83 8.39 4.87
N LYS A 51 -2.82 8.28 5.75
CA LYS A 51 -2.55 9.32 6.74
C LYS A 51 -2.17 10.65 6.08
N ASN A 52 -1.27 10.63 5.08
CA ASN A 52 -0.84 11.82 4.38
C ASN A 52 -1.99 12.47 3.60
N VAL A 53 -2.80 11.67 2.90
CA VAL A 53 -4.01 12.14 2.23
C VAL A 53 -4.98 12.77 3.23
N SER A 54 -5.20 12.11 4.38
CA SER A 54 -6.08 12.61 5.45
C SER A 54 -5.60 13.95 5.99
N ALA A 55 -4.30 14.09 6.21
CA ALA A 55 -3.70 15.33 6.70
C ALA A 55 -3.88 16.48 5.69
N ILE A 56 -3.61 16.23 4.41
CA ILE A 56 -3.80 17.21 3.32
C ILE A 56 -5.26 17.67 3.25
N LEU A 57 -6.21 16.74 3.28
CA LEU A 57 -7.63 17.06 3.22
C LEU A 57 -8.11 17.79 4.48
N HIS A 58 -7.55 17.48 5.64
CA HIS A 58 -7.83 18.20 6.88
C HIS A 58 -7.34 19.66 6.82
N GLU A 59 -6.13 19.90 6.31
CA GLU A 59 -5.58 21.24 6.11
C GLU A 59 -6.44 22.08 5.16
N GLU A 60 -7.05 21.45 4.16
CA GLU A 60 -8.02 22.08 3.27
C GLU A 60 -9.36 22.43 3.97
N GLY A 61 -9.52 22.04 5.23
CA GLY A 61 -10.66 22.34 6.07
C GLY A 61 -11.78 21.31 6.04
N HIS A 62 -11.53 20.12 5.48
CA HIS A 62 -12.43 18.97 5.64
C HIS A 62 -12.28 18.42 7.06
N HIS A 63 -13.36 17.83 7.58
CA HIS A 63 -13.33 17.16 8.88
C HIS A 63 -13.00 15.68 8.66
N ILE A 64 -11.93 15.19 9.26
CA ILE A 64 -11.44 13.83 9.07
C ILE A 64 -11.73 12.99 10.32
N GLY A 65 -12.45 11.87 10.12
CA GLY A 65 -12.61 10.81 11.10
C GLY A 65 -11.95 9.54 10.60
N TYR A 66 -10.70 9.31 10.96
CA TYR A 66 -9.88 8.23 10.44
C TYR A 66 -10.22 6.89 11.09
N ALA A 67 -10.84 6.00 10.33
CA ALA A 67 -11.21 4.65 10.74
C ALA A 67 -10.05 3.68 10.43
N GLY A 68 -9.19 3.43 11.43
CA GLY A 68 -7.97 2.64 11.28
C GLY A 68 -8.14 1.18 11.68
N CYS A 69 -7.92 0.25 10.74
CA CYS A 69 -7.76 -1.18 11.04
C CYS A 69 -6.51 -1.41 11.89
N GLN A 70 -6.49 -2.47 12.70
CA GLN A 70 -5.38 -2.83 13.61
C GLN A 70 -5.11 -1.77 14.70
N ASN A 71 -6.03 -0.87 14.94
CA ASN A 71 -5.94 0.06 16.04
C ASN A 71 -6.64 -0.55 17.27
N ASP A 72 -5.85 -1.09 18.17
CA ASP A 72 -6.29 -1.66 19.46
C ASP A 72 -6.31 -0.63 20.60
N ARG A 73 -5.81 0.59 20.32
CA ARG A 73 -5.73 1.64 21.34
C ARG A 73 -6.96 2.52 21.26
N HIS A 74 -7.70 2.55 22.33
CA HIS A 74 -8.71 3.56 22.63
C HIS A 74 -8.03 4.94 22.83
N SER A 75 -7.36 5.47 21.80
CA SER A 75 -6.90 6.84 21.88
C SER A 75 -8.05 7.74 21.52
N LYS A 76 -8.53 8.47 22.50
CA LYS A 76 -9.47 9.55 22.25
C LYS A 76 -8.87 10.50 21.23
N TRP A 77 -9.49 10.64 20.06
CA TRP A 77 -9.76 11.85 19.35
C TRP A 77 -8.69 12.41 18.40
N TYR A 78 -7.52 12.80 18.88
CA TYR A 78 -6.54 13.53 18.09
C TYR A 78 -5.19 12.86 18.18
N THR A 79 -4.63 12.58 17.03
CA THR A 79 -3.25 12.20 16.94
C THR A 79 -2.50 13.30 16.23
N PRO A 80 -1.46 13.86 16.87
CA PRO A 80 -0.58 14.76 16.17
C PRO A 80 0.14 13.98 15.08
N TRP A 81 0.11 14.54 13.89
CA TRP A 81 0.79 13.93 12.78
C TRP A 81 1.77 14.93 12.17
N PRO A 82 3.09 14.64 12.18
CA PRO A 82 4.03 15.42 11.41
C PRO A 82 3.78 15.16 9.92
N LEU A 83 3.51 16.20 9.16
CA LEU A 83 3.58 16.18 7.72
C LEU A 83 5.01 16.50 7.31
N GLY A 84 5.77 15.47 7.02
CA GLY A 84 7.06 15.50 6.35
C GLY A 84 7.94 16.74 6.59
N GLN A 85 8.11 17.54 5.58
CA GLN A 85 9.01 18.70 5.57
C GLN A 85 8.56 19.87 6.44
N THR A 86 7.34 19.88 6.92
CA THR A 86 6.85 20.95 7.77
C THR A 86 6.90 20.48 9.23
N GLU A 87 7.47 21.27 10.12
CA GLU A 87 7.34 21.08 11.57
C GLU A 87 5.88 21.19 12.04
N LYS A 88 4.95 21.29 11.10
CA LYS A 88 3.53 21.47 11.32
C LYS A 88 2.91 20.12 11.64
N GLN A 89 2.30 20.04 12.79
CA GLN A 89 1.52 18.90 13.22
C GLN A 89 0.07 19.05 12.77
N VAL A 90 -0.48 18.00 12.18
CA VAL A 90 -1.88 17.91 11.81
C VAL A 90 -2.59 16.96 12.75
N TYR A 91 -3.75 17.37 13.22
CA TYR A 91 -4.57 16.60 14.13
C TYR A 91 -5.87 16.21 13.43
N PHE A 92 -6.22 14.94 13.46
CA PHE A 92 -7.52 14.44 13.04
C PHE A 92 -8.03 13.34 13.98
N GLU A 93 -9.34 13.18 13.99
CA GLU A 93 -9.98 12.20 14.86
C GLU A 93 -9.66 10.77 14.42
N GLN A 94 -9.36 9.91 15.37
CA GLN A 94 -9.15 8.48 15.13
C GLN A 94 -10.34 7.67 15.65
N LEU A 95 -10.94 6.91 14.75
CA LEU A 95 -12.05 6.03 14.99
C LEU A 95 -11.52 4.59 15.03
N PRO A 96 -11.42 3.94 16.19
CA PRO A 96 -10.88 2.58 16.25
C PRO A 96 -11.79 1.60 15.52
N ILE A 97 -11.21 0.88 14.56
CA ILE A 97 -11.86 -0.22 13.85
C ILE A 97 -11.20 -1.53 14.24
N MET A 98 -11.14 -1.92 15.45
CA MET A 98 -10.89 -3.32 15.78
C MET A 98 -11.16 -3.61 17.26
N TYR A 99 -12.04 -4.55 17.44
CA TYR A 99 -12.04 -5.28 18.71
C TYR A 99 -11.18 -6.52 18.51
N PRO A 100 -10.11 -6.71 19.32
CA PRO A 100 -9.28 -7.90 19.22
C PRO A 100 -10.13 -9.18 19.22
N GLY A 101 -9.96 -9.99 18.17
CA GLY A 101 -10.65 -11.26 18.00
C GLY A 101 -12.09 -11.24 17.48
N GLN A 102 -12.70 -10.08 17.22
CA GLN A 102 -14.11 -10.02 16.81
C GLN A 102 -14.34 -9.57 15.35
N GLU A 103 -13.43 -8.78 14.79
CA GLU A 103 -13.50 -8.29 13.42
C GLU A 103 -12.10 -8.01 12.88
N ARG A 104 -11.95 -7.93 11.59
CA ARG A 104 -10.65 -7.73 10.94
C ARG A 104 -10.54 -6.40 10.21
N PHE A 105 -11.62 -5.94 9.59
CA PHE A 105 -11.65 -4.76 8.73
C PHE A 105 -12.81 -3.82 9.07
N GLY A 106 -13.37 -3.91 10.25
CA GLY A 106 -14.44 -3.02 10.72
C GLY A 106 -15.85 -3.50 10.36
N GLU A 107 -16.06 -4.78 10.10
CA GLU A 107 -17.35 -5.33 9.68
C GLU A 107 -18.48 -5.02 10.69
N LYS A 108 -18.15 -4.90 11.96
CA LYS A 108 -19.10 -4.59 13.05
C LYS A 108 -19.03 -3.12 13.48
N SER A 109 -17.82 -2.56 13.56
CA SER A 109 -17.62 -1.20 14.08
C SER A 109 -17.89 -0.12 13.03
N PHE A 110 -17.72 -0.40 11.74
CA PHE A 110 -17.98 0.58 10.68
C PHE A 110 -19.41 1.17 10.72
N PRO A 111 -20.51 0.39 10.79
CA PRO A 111 -21.87 0.94 10.85
C PRO A 111 -22.07 1.86 12.07
N HIS A 112 -21.43 1.53 13.18
CA HIS A 112 -21.46 2.33 14.40
C HIS A 112 -20.80 3.70 14.20
N TRP A 113 -19.59 3.72 13.63
CA TRP A 113 -18.89 4.97 13.34
C TRP A 113 -19.58 5.82 12.28
N VAL A 114 -20.16 5.19 11.26
CA VAL A 114 -20.99 5.92 10.27
C VAL A 114 -22.15 6.63 10.95
N LYS A 115 -22.85 5.95 11.86
CA LYS A 115 -23.98 6.54 12.60
C LYS A 115 -23.57 7.74 13.45
N LEU A 116 -22.41 7.67 14.09
CA LEU A 116 -21.91 8.71 14.98
C LEU A 116 -21.25 9.87 14.22
N PHE A 117 -20.27 9.54 13.40
CA PHE A 117 -19.49 10.53 12.67
C PHE A 117 -20.29 11.19 11.54
N LYS A 118 -21.28 10.48 10.98
CA LYS A 118 -22.15 10.94 9.87
C LYS A 118 -21.30 11.48 8.70
N PRO A 119 -20.45 10.64 8.07
CA PRO A 119 -19.62 11.09 6.96
C PRO A 119 -20.46 11.53 5.77
N ASP A 120 -19.97 12.49 5.01
CA ASP A 120 -20.46 12.80 3.65
C ASP A 120 -19.78 11.86 2.63
N LEU A 121 -18.49 11.52 2.89
CA LEU A 121 -17.66 10.69 2.04
C LEU A 121 -16.90 9.66 2.89
N VAL A 122 -16.99 8.40 2.51
CA VAL A 122 -16.11 7.32 3.00
C VAL A 122 -15.02 7.10 1.96
N LEU A 123 -13.74 7.08 2.39
CA LEU A 123 -12.58 6.89 1.51
C LEU A 123 -11.85 5.59 1.89
N GLY A 124 -12.09 4.51 1.16
CA GLY A 124 -11.44 3.22 1.37
C GLY A 124 -10.04 3.16 0.76
N HIS A 125 -9.08 2.60 1.50
CA HIS A 125 -7.74 2.31 0.98
C HIS A 125 -7.18 1.04 1.60
N LEU A 126 -7.60 -0.09 1.09
CA LEU A 126 -7.11 -1.45 1.31
C LEU A 126 -7.37 -2.24 0.03
N ASP A 127 -7.04 -3.52 0.01
CA ASP A 127 -7.55 -4.40 -1.04
C ASP A 127 -9.08 -4.33 -1.03
N PHE A 128 -9.68 -3.92 -2.14
CA PHE A 128 -11.11 -3.55 -2.16
C PHE A 128 -12.05 -4.69 -1.77
N GLN A 129 -11.62 -5.96 -1.87
CA GLN A 129 -12.40 -7.10 -1.36
C GLN A 129 -12.61 -7.05 0.16
N MET A 130 -11.73 -6.37 0.88
CA MET A 130 -11.86 -6.19 2.32
C MET A 130 -13.01 -5.24 2.68
N PHE A 131 -13.46 -4.44 1.73
CA PHE A 131 -14.59 -3.53 1.86
C PHE A 131 -15.95 -4.15 1.47
N LYS A 132 -16.03 -5.47 1.39
CA LYS A 132 -17.29 -6.14 1.04
C LYS A 132 -18.47 -5.70 1.93
N HIS A 133 -18.24 -5.52 3.22
CA HIS A 133 -19.26 -5.04 4.17
C HIS A 133 -19.70 -3.59 3.88
N ILE A 134 -18.81 -2.74 3.35
CA ILE A 134 -19.11 -1.36 2.96
C ILE A 134 -19.89 -1.35 1.64
N THR A 135 -19.42 -2.07 0.64
CA THR A 135 -20.07 -2.14 -0.67
C THR A 135 -21.43 -2.84 -0.62
N ASP A 136 -21.56 -3.90 0.19
CA ASP A 136 -22.83 -4.60 0.39
C ASP A 136 -23.85 -3.73 1.14
N SER A 137 -23.41 -2.80 1.99
CA SER A 137 -24.31 -1.87 2.67
C SER A 137 -24.98 -0.87 1.72
N LYS A 138 -24.43 -0.67 0.51
CA LYS A 138 -24.97 0.22 -0.52
C LYS A 138 -26.04 -0.43 -1.39
N THR A 139 -25.91 -1.73 -1.66
CA THR A 139 -26.90 -2.54 -2.35
C THR A 139 -27.08 -3.86 -1.64
N PRO A 140 -27.74 -3.87 -0.51
CA PRO A 140 -27.84 -5.08 0.28
C PRO A 140 -28.72 -6.10 -0.44
N THR A 141 -28.14 -7.27 -0.70
CA THR A 141 -28.87 -8.42 -1.20
C THR A 141 -29.38 -9.31 -0.06
N HIS A 142 -28.79 -9.15 1.12
CA HIS A 142 -29.11 -9.95 2.29
C HIS A 142 -29.06 -9.07 3.54
N VAL A 143 -30.15 -9.02 4.25
CA VAL A 143 -30.20 -8.45 5.61
C VAL A 143 -29.68 -9.56 6.53
N GLN A 144 -28.51 -9.39 7.11
CA GLN A 144 -28.07 -10.26 8.21
C GLN A 144 -28.91 -9.90 9.45
N MET A 145 -29.88 -10.74 9.74
CA MET A 145 -30.68 -10.60 10.94
C MET A 145 -29.97 -11.29 12.11
N PRO A 146 -29.93 -10.68 13.29
CA PRO A 146 -29.49 -11.38 14.47
C PRO A 146 -30.37 -12.63 14.68
N PHE A 147 -29.75 -13.75 15.03
CA PHE A 147 -30.50 -14.99 15.23
C PHE A 147 -31.36 -14.93 16.50
N LEU A 148 -30.88 -14.22 17.50
CA LEU A 148 -31.55 -14.04 18.80
C LEU A 148 -31.92 -12.57 19.01
N ASN A 149 -33.06 -12.34 19.63
CA ASN A 149 -33.45 -11.02 20.11
C ASN A 149 -32.55 -10.63 21.30
N PRO A 150 -31.80 -9.52 21.20
CA PRO A 150 -30.83 -9.11 22.22
C PRO A 150 -31.46 -8.77 23.57
N GLU A 151 -32.77 -8.46 23.60
CA GLU A 151 -33.49 -8.16 24.85
C GLU A 151 -34.00 -9.41 25.57
N THR A 152 -34.33 -10.46 24.82
CA THR A 152 -34.96 -11.67 25.37
C THR A 152 -34.09 -12.90 25.29
N ASP A 153 -32.97 -12.83 24.59
CA ASP A 153 -32.06 -13.95 24.28
C ASP A 153 -32.76 -15.18 23.63
N LYS A 154 -33.91 -14.93 22.99
CA LYS A 154 -34.71 -15.94 22.31
C LYS A 154 -34.73 -15.71 20.78
N PRO A 155 -34.90 -16.76 19.99
CA PRO A 155 -35.10 -16.60 18.54
C PRO A 155 -36.31 -15.70 18.25
N PHE A 156 -36.13 -14.76 17.31
CA PHE A 156 -37.25 -13.95 16.84
C PHE A 156 -38.35 -14.82 16.23
N ASN A 157 -39.59 -14.53 16.54
CA ASN A 157 -40.71 -15.16 15.90
C ASN A 157 -40.84 -14.68 14.43
N ARG A 158 -41.66 -15.37 13.60
CA ARG A 158 -41.84 -15.09 12.19
C ARG A 158 -42.31 -13.65 11.93
N LYS A 159 -43.21 -13.12 12.75
CA LYS A 159 -43.78 -11.77 12.60
C LYS A 159 -42.72 -10.71 12.90
N GLU A 160 -41.98 -10.85 14.00
CA GLU A 160 -40.86 -9.99 14.35
C GLU A 160 -39.79 -9.94 13.26
N ARG A 161 -39.40 -11.11 12.75
CA ARG A 161 -38.46 -11.19 11.62
C ARG A 161 -38.97 -10.46 10.37
N THR A 162 -40.24 -10.64 10.02
CA THR A 162 -40.83 -9.99 8.86
C THR A 162 -40.87 -8.47 9.04
N THR A 163 -41.23 -7.97 10.24
CA THR A 163 -41.24 -6.55 10.56
C THR A 163 -39.82 -5.95 10.48
N MET A 164 -38.84 -6.56 11.13
CA MET A 164 -37.46 -6.13 11.08
C MET A 164 -36.88 -6.16 9.66
N MET A 165 -37.18 -7.19 8.87
CA MET A 165 -36.81 -7.22 7.45
C MET A 165 -37.39 -6.07 6.67
N ASN A 166 -38.68 -5.80 6.82
CA ASN A 166 -39.35 -4.71 6.12
C ASN A 166 -38.82 -3.33 6.53
N GLU A 167 -38.54 -3.13 7.80
CA GLU A 167 -37.92 -1.91 8.31
C GLU A 167 -36.48 -1.75 7.78
N ALA A 168 -35.68 -2.83 7.84
CA ALA A 168 -34.34 -2.82 7.29
C ALA A 168 -34.34 -2.53 5.79
N PHE A 169 -35.21 -3.17 4.99
CA PHE A 169 -35.37 -2.89 3.57
C PHE A 169 -35.84 -1.46 3.32
N LYS A 170 -36.72 -0.91 4.15
CA LYS A 170 -37.18 0.46 4.05
C LYS A 170 -36.08 1.47 4.34
N GLU A 171 -35.25 1.22 5.34
CA GLU A 171 -34.07 2.05 5.63
C GLU A 171 -33.02 1.93 4.51
N LEU A 172 -32.79 0.74 4.01
CA LEU A 172 -31.83 0.48 2.93
C LEU A 172 -32.29 1.09 1.59
N SER A 173 -33.61 1.15 1.34
CA SER A 173 -34.19 1.78 0.15
C SER A 173 -34.04 3.30 0.14
N LYS A 174 -33.75 3.93 1.28
CA LYS A 174 -33.45 5.37 1.36
C LYS A 174 -32.08 5.73 0.77
N GLY A 175 -31.27 4.72 0.42
CA GLY A 175 -29.89 4.90 -0.01
C GLY A 175 -28.95 5.25 1.13
N SER A 176 -27.69 5.10 0.89
CA SER A 176 -26.66 5.50 1.83
C SER A 176 -26.51 7.02 1.79
N PRO A 177 -26.62 7.74 2.93
CA PRO A 177 -26.49 9.20 2.95
C PRO A 177 -25.06 9.69 2.67
N TRP A 178 -24.12 8.77 2.52
CA TRP A 178 -22.71 9.04 2.22
C TRP A 178 -22.30 8.42 0.89
N LYS A 179 -21.28 8.98 0.26
CA LYS A 179 -20.67 8.46 -0.95
C LYS A 179 -19.45 7.62 -0.61
N PHE A 180 -19.15 6.63 -1.46
CA PHE A 180 -17.99 5.78 -1.31
C PHE A 180 -16.95 6.04 -2.39
N ALA A 181 -15.78 6.52 -1.99
CA ALA A 181 -14.58 6.55 -2.81
C ALA A 181 -13.64 5.42 -2.39
N CYS A 182 -12.95 4.82 -3.33
CA CYS A 182 -11.96 3.79 -3.03
C CYS A 182 -10.71 3.98 -3.87
N ILE A 183 -9.55 3.96 -3.19
CA ILE A 183 -8.26 3.82 -3.84
C ILE A 183 -8.09 2.33 -4.10
N ILE A 184 -8.09 1.95 -5.38
CA ILE A 184 -8.22 0.56 -5.82
C ILE A 184 -6.83 0.05 -6.23
N PRO A 185 -6.23 -0.87 -5.46
CA PRO A 185 -5.03 -1.56 -5.91
C PRO A 185 -5.37 -2.55 -7.02
N TYR A 186 -4.62 -2.47 -8.10
CA TYR A 186 -4.69 -3.39 -9.23
C TYR A 186 -3.25 -3.79 -9.57
N ASP A 187 -2.86 -4.99 -9.15
CA ASP A 187 -1.47 -5.45 -9.12
C ASP A 187 -1.20 -6.70 -9.97
N GLY A 188 -2.08 -6.98 -10.91
CA GLY A 188 -2.00 -8.10 -11.85
C GLY A 188 -3.29 -8.30 -12.61
N GLU A 189 -3.20 -8.86 -13.80
CA GLU A 189 -4.32 -9.15 -14.69
C GLU A 189 -4.34 -10.62 -15.13
N PRO A 190 -5.49 -11.19 -15.56
CA PRO A 190 -6.81 -10.57 -15.47
C PRO A 190 -7.37 -10.63 -14.05
N SER A 191 -8.31 -9.76 -13.75
CA SER A 191 -9.05 -9.83 -12.50
C SER A 191 -10.30 -10.71 -12.61
N ILE A 192 -10.76 -11.23 -11.45
CA ILE A 192 -11.92 -12.14 -11.43
C ILE A 192 -13.22 -11.36 -11.69
N PRO A 193 -14.07 -11.77 -12.65
CA PRO A 193 -15.33 -11.10 -12.93
C PRO A 193 -16.29 -10.99 -11.73
N ALA A 194 -16.15 -11.86 -10.74
CA ALA A 194 -16.95 -11.84 -9.52
C ALA A 194 -16.84 -10.55 -8.70
N TRP A 195 -15.86 -9.70 -8.99
CA TRP A 195 -15.67 -8.41 -8.30
C TRP A 195 -16.45 -7.25 -8.90
N GLN A 196 -17.00 -7.43 -10.10
CA GLN A 196 -17.78 -6.39 -10.79
C GLN A 196 -18.77 -5.71 -9.85
N ARG A 197 -19.57 -6.50 -9.14
CA ARG A 197 -20.57 -5.98 -8.22
C ARG A 197 -20.00 -5.06 -7.11
N GLN A 198 -18.83 -5.39 -6.57
CA GLN A 198 -18.21 -4.56 -5.55
C GLN A 198 -17.71 -3.24 -6.14
N LEU A 199 -17.13 -3.31 -7.33
CA LEU A 199 -16.64 -2.15 -8.06
C LEU A 199 -17.79 -1.23 -8.50
N ASP A 200 -18.94 -1.78 -8.86
CA ASP A 200 -20.14 -1.01 -9.22
C ASP A 200 -20.66 -0.17 -8.05
N ASN A 201 -20.46 -0.62 -6.82
CA ASN A 201 -20.87 0.07 -5.61
C ASN A 201 -19.85 1.12 -5.09
N ILE A 202 -18.75 1.33 -5.79
CA ILE A 202 -17.78 2.40 -5.56
C ILE A 202 -18.18 3.58 -6.47
N GLU A 203 -18.69 4.68 -5.90
CA GLU A 203 -19.08 5.84 -6.70
C GLU A 203 -17.87 6.55 -7.30
N TYR A 204 -16.78 6.66 -6.54
CA TYR A 204 -15.56 7.34 -7.00
C TYR A 204 -14.37 6.39 -6.92
N GLY A 205 -14.03 5.74 -8.03
CA GLY A 205 -12.82 4.92 -8.15
C GLY A 205 -11.58 5.80 -8.32
N ILE A 206 -10.53 5.49 -7.55
CA ILE A 206 -9.22 6.13 -7.66
C ILE A 206 -8.20 5.05 -7.98
N ALA A 207 -7.53 5.17 -9.11
CA ALA A 207 -6.41 4.31 -9.49
C ALA A 207 -5.10 4.92 -8.99
N MET A 208 -4.31 4.13 -8.26
CA MET A 208 -3.02 4.56 -7.75
C MET A 208 -1.88 4.43 -8.77
N SER A 209 -2.13 3.77 -9.89
CA SER A 209 -1.20 3.61 -11.00
C SER A 209 -1.92 3.73 -12.34
N ARG A 210 -1.18 4.09 -13.38
CA ARG A 210 -1.71 4.12 -14.74
C ARG A 210 -2.07 2.71 -15.22
N TYR A 211 -1.22 1.75 -14.91
CA TYR A 211 -1.50 0.34 -15.13
C TYR A 211 -2.84 -0.08 -14.50
N GLY A 212 -3.05 0.27 -13.22
CA GLY A 212 -4.32 -0.03 -12.52
C GLY A 212 -5.51 0.69 -13.14
N GLN A 213 -5.36 1.93 -13.60
CA GLN A 213 -6.42 2.67 -14.27
C GLN A 213 -6.87 1.97 -15.56
N GLN A 214 -5.92 1.58 -16.38
CA GLN A 214 -6.18 0.88 -17.64
C GLN A 214 -6.77 -0.53 -17.41
N GLY A 215 -6.24 -1.27 -16.42
CA GLY A 215 -6.74 -2.61 -16.08
C GLY A 215 -8.17 -2.58 -15.55
N LEU A 216 -8.51 -1.64 -14.68
CA LEU A 216 -9.87 -1.47 -14.16
C LEU A 216 -10.88 -1.10 -15.27
N LEU A 217 -10.45 -0.28 -16.23
CA LEU A 217 -11.28 0.05 -17.39
C LEU A 217 -11.45 -1.18 -18.31
N LYS A 218 -10.36 -1.89 -18.60
CA LYS A 218 -10.35 -3.08 -19.48
C LYS A 218 -11.19 -4.22 -18.93
N ASP A 219 -10.98 -4.60 -17.65
CA ASP A 219 -11.56 -5.80 -17.08
C ASP A 219 -12.98 -5.59 -16.54
N PHE A 220 -13.31 -4.37 -16.11
CA PHE A 220 -14.56 -4.07 -15.40
C PHE A 220 -15.34 -2.88 -15.99
N ASN A 221 -14.88 -2.29 -17.07
CA ASN A 221 -15.44 -1.03 -17.59
C ASN A 221 -15.58 0.04 -16.47
N LYS A 222 -14.61 0.05 -15.52
CA LYS A 222 -14.62 0.96 -14.37
C LYS A 222 -13.74 2.16 -14.65
N GLU A 223 -14.37 3.29 -14.92
CA GLU A 223 -13.66 4.58 -14.98
C GLU A 223 -13.15 4.97 -13.60
N THR A 224 -11.91 5.44 -13.55
CA THR A 224 -11.25 5.87 -12.32
C THR A 224 -10.47 7.16 -12.53
N THR A 225 -10.26 7.90 -11.45
CA THR A 225 -9.35 9.04 -11.45
C THR A 225 -7.95 8.56 -11.10
N TYR A 226 -6.95 8.90 -11.91
CA TYR A 226 -5.56 8.60 -11.61
C TYR A 226 -4.99 9.57 -10.58
N ILE A 227 -4.69 9.07 -9.38
CA ILE A 227 -3.99 9.80 -8.32
C ILE A 227 -2.98 8.83 -7.70
N PRO A 228 -1.70 8.90 -8.08
CA PRO A 228 -0.65 8.02 -7.55
C PRO A 228 -0.32 8.32 -6.09
N HIS A 229 0.45 7.44 -5.48
CA HIS A 229 0.97 7.68 -4.14
C HIS A 229 2.05 8.75 -4.15
N GLY A 230 2.15 9.47 -3.04
CA GLY A 230 3.20 10.44 -2.81
C GLY A 230 4.34 9.89 -1.96
N VAL A 231 5.46 10.61 -1.98
CA VAL A 231 6.62 10.39 -1.10
C VAL A 231 7.05 11.70 -0.46
N ASP A 232 7.48 11.63 0.79
CA ASP A 232 8.10 12.77 1.48
C ASP A 232 9.54 12.95 0.99
N THR A 233 9.72 13.81 0.00
CA THR A 233 11.02 14.06 -0.62
C THR A 233 11.98 14.90 0.23
N GLY A 234 11.52 15.46 1.35
CA GLY A 234 12.34 16.13 2.33
C GLY A 234 12.92 15.18 3.36
N LEU A 235 12.20 14.11 3.63
CA LEU A 235 12.63 13.03 4.50
C LEU A 235 13.43 11.98 3.72
N PHE A 236 12.83 11.40 2.67
CA PHE A 236 13.48 10.47 1.75
C PHE A 236 14.32 11.24 0.73
N LYS A 237 15.55 11.52 1.10
CA LYS A 237 16.52 12.28 0.28
C LYS A 237 17.91 11.69 0.44
N PRO A 238 18.86 12.03 -0.45
CA PRO A 238 20.26 11.68 -0.26
C PRO A 238 20.80 12.19 1.06
N ILE A 239 21.45 11.32 1.84
CA ILE A 239 22.02 11.58 3.16
C ILE A 239 23.52 11.33 3.08
N LEU A 240 24.32 12.28 3.58
CA LEU A 240 25.75 12.09 3.80
C LEU A 240 25.96 11.20 5.03
N ASN A 241 26.85 10.20 4.92
CA ASN A 241 27.15 9.26 5.99
C ASN A 241 25.90 8.55 6.55
N PRO A 242 25.14 7.84 5.72
CA PRO A 242 23.95 7.13 6.15
C PRO A 242 24.31 6.00 7.12
N LYS A 243 23.36 5.66 7.98
CA LYS A 243 23.55 4.63 9.00
C LYS A 243 22.61 3.45 8.79
N TYR A 244 23.14 2.25 8.89
CA TYR A 244 22.38 1.03 8.99
C TYR A 244 22.12 0.70 10.47
N GLY A 245 21.04 1.23 11.02
CA GLY A 245 20.81 1.23 12.46
C GLY A 245 21.83 2.06 13.18
N LYS A 246 22.62 1.40 14.06
CA LYS A 246 23.75 2.02 14.78
C LYS A 246 25.08 1.91 14.03
N LEU A 247 25.10 1.15 12.92
CA LEU A 247 26.30 0.89 12.15
C LEU A 247 26.44 1.90 11.00
N ASP A 248 27.67 2.21 10.63
CA ASP A 248 27.96 2.95 9.41
C ASP A 248 27.67 2.11 8.18
N LYS A 249 27.36 2.76 7.05
CA LYS A 249 27.24 2.04 5.78
C LYS A 249 28.54 1.28 5.52
N PRO A 250 28.49 -0.03 5.18
CA PRO A 250 29.69 -0.79 4.85
C PRO A 250 30.34 -0.22 3.58
N ASP A 251 31.68 -0.27 3.54
CA ASP A 251 32.47 0.08 2.36
C ASP A 251 32.43 -1.07 1.33
N ALA A 252 31.21 -1.39 0.90
CA ALA A 252 30.88 -2.47 -0.03
C ALA A 252 29.76 -2.01 -0.93
N PHE A 253 29.64 -2.64 -2.11
CA PHE A 253 28.48 -2.45 -2.98
C PHE A 253 27.26 -3.15 -2.37
N VAL A 254 26.29 -2.36 -1.91
CA VAL A 254 25.11 -2.85 -1.21
C VAL A 254 23.92 -2.98 -2.16
N VAL A 255 23.48 -4.20 -2.38
CA VAL A 255 22.22 -4.52 -3.06
C VAL A 255 21.11 -4.58 -2.02
N GLY A 256 20.10 -3.71 -2.14
CA GLY A 256 19.02 -3.61 -1.16
C GLY A 256 17.66 -4.01 -1.71
N CYS A 257 16.82 -4.60 -0.84
CA CYS A 257 15.42 -4.87 -1.09
C CYS A 257 14.59 -4.55 0.16
N VAL A 258 13.54 -3.78 -0.01
CA VAL A 258 12.55 -3.48 1.04
C VAL A 258 11.20 -3.98 0.59
N ALA A 259 10.63 -4.93 1.31
CA ALA A 259 9.31 -5.48 1.00
C ALA A 259 8.75 -6.22 2.21
N ARG A 260 7.46 -6.48 2.24
CA ARG A 260 6.93 -7.53 3.10
C ARG A 260 7.37 -8.89 2.55
N ASN A 261 7.78 -9.80 3.42
CA ASN A 261 8.14 -11.16 3.04
C ASN A 261 6.88 -11.94 2.61
N GLN A 262 6.54 -11.85 1.34
CA GLN A 262 5.37 -12.50 0.71
C GLN A 262 5.80 -13.21 -0.57
N HIS A 263 5.11 -14.28 -0.94
CA HIS A 263 5.43 -15.08 -2.11
C HIS A 263 5.53 -14.25 -3.39
N ARG A 264 4.58 -13.33 -3.62
CA ARG A 264 4.56 -12.47 -4.80
C ARG A 264 5.75 -11.52 -4.93
N LYS A 265 6.53 -11.31 -3.86
CA LYS A 265 7.74 -10.46 -3.92
C LYS A 265 8.94 -11.16 -4.55
N ASN A 266 8.85 -12.45 -4.83
CA ASN A 266 9.86 -13.24 -5.57
C ASN A 266 11.29 -13.12 -5.01
N ILE A 267 11.47 -12.92 -3.71
CA ILE A 267 12.79 -12.69 -3.09
C ILE A 267 13.81 -13.82 -3.39
N PRO A 268 13.40 -15.11 -3.47
CA PRO A 268 14.33 -16.16 -3.90
C PRO A 268 14.97 -15.91 -5.27
N ARG A 269 14.31 -15.17 -6.17
CA ARG A 269 14.88 -14.79 -7.46
C ARG A 269 16.01 -13.77 -7.30
N LEU A 270 15.84 -12.79 -6.39
CA LEU A 270 16.92 -11.86 -6.04
C LEU A 270 18.11 -12.61 -5.42
N ILE A 271 17.85 -13.50 -4.48
CA ILE A 271 18.90 -14.30 -3.83
C ILE A 271 19.70 -15.10 -4.87
N LYS A 272 19.01 -15.78 -5.80
CA LYS A 272 19.65 -16.57 -6.87
C LYS A 272 20.41 -15.68 -7.86
N GLY A 273 19.79 -14.57 -8.30
CA GLY A 273 20.46 -13.61 -9.20
C GLY A 273 21.68 -12.96 -8.57
N PHE A 274 21.61 -12.62 -7.28
CA PHE A 274 22.74 -12.11 -6.50
C PHE A 274 23.87 -13.16 -6.39
N ALA A 275 23.54 -14.42 -6.08
CA ALA A 275 24.52 -15.49 -6.01
C ALA A 275 25.24 -15.72 -7.36
N GLN A 276 24.49 -15.65 -8.48
CA GLN A 276 25.08 -15.70 -9.82
C GLN A 276 26.02 -14.54 -10.07
N PHE A 277 25.62 -13.30 -9.68
CA PHE A 277 26.45 -12.10 -9.81
C PHE A 277 27.77 -12.23 -9.03
N VAL A 278 27.70 -12.64 -7.76
CA VAL A 278 28.89 -12.88 -6.92
C VAL A 278 29.83 -13.91 -7.56
N LYS A 279 29.28 -15.04 -7.96
CA LYS A 279 30.07 -16.14 -8.57
C LYS A 279 30.67 -15.74 -9.90
N ARG A 280 29.92 -15.10 -10.78
CA ARG A 280 30.36 -14.67 -12.13
C ARG A 280 31.53 -13.69 -12.07
N ASN A 281 31.53 -12.81 -11.05
CA ASN A 281 32.54 -11.76 -10.90
C ASN A 281 33.57 -12.08 -9.82
N ASN A 282 33.54 -13.26 -9.22
CA ASN A 282 34.47 -13.72 -8.15
C ASN A 282 34.56 -12.68 -7.02
N LEU A 283 33.43 -12.20 -6.50
CA LEU A 283 33.36 -11.16 -5.48
C LEU A 283 33.35 -11.77 -4.07
N SER A 284 33.98 -11.10 -3.13
CA SER A 284 34.00 -11.48 -1.70
C SER A 284 32.90 -10.77 -0.91
N PRO A 285 32.56 -11.25 0.31
CA PRO A 285 31.62 -10.56 1.19
C PRO A 285 32.04 -9.14 1.61
N ASP A 286 33.33 -8.82 1.52
CA ASP A 286 33.82 -7.46 1.81
C ASP A 286 33.59 -6.49 0.65
N GLN A 287 33.40 -7.00 -0.56
CA GLN A 287 33.17 -6.19 -1.77
C GLN A 287 31.70 -5.94 -2.04
N VAL A 288 30.83 -6.90 -1.69
CA VAL A 288 29.40 -6.79 -1.96
C VAL A 288 28.57 -7.35 -0.79
N LYS A 289 27.41 -6.73 -0.54
CA LYS A 289 26.46 -7.16 0.48
C LYS A 289 25.03 -7.20 -0.10
N LEU A 290 24.22 -8.09 0.46
CA LEU A 290 22.79 -8.18 0.20
C LEU A 290 22.01 -7.80 1.46
N MET A 291 21.24 -6.71 1.36
CA MET A 291 20.38 -6.19 2.42
C MET A 291 18.93 -6.55 2.13
N LEU A 292 18.32 -7.39 2.96
CA LEU A 292 16.92 -7.78 2.87
C LEU A 292 16.15 -7.20 4.07
N HIS A 293 15.58 -6.02 3.90
CA HIS A 293 14.77 -5.38 4.96
C HIS A 293 13.33 -5.88 4.88
N MET A 294 13.06 -6.92 5.65
CA MET A 294 11.76 -7.57 5.76
C MET A 294 11.74 -8.52 6.96
N ASP A 295 10.56 -8.92 7.41
CA ASP A 295 10.43 -9.94 8.45
C ASP A 295 10.82 -11.32 7.89
N TRP A 296 11.97 -11.84 8.35
CA TRP A 296 12.48 -13.14 7.93
C TRP A 296 11.69 -14.33 8.52
N ASN A 297 10.87 -14.05 9.54
CA ASN A 297 10.03 -15.04 10.23
C ASN A 297 8.53 -14.93 9.86
N ASP A 298 8.16 -14.11 8.85
CA ASP A 298 6.78 -14.04 8.40
C ASP A 298 6.30 -15.45 8.00
N SER A 299 5.27 -15.93 8.67
CA SER A 299 4.72 -17.28 8.46
C SER A 299 4.16 -17.51 7.05
N MET A 300 3.86 -16.42 6.33
CA MET A 300 3.38 -16.42 4.95
C MET A 300 4.50 -16.15 3.93
N GLY A 301 5.73 -16.10 4.40
CA GLY A 301 6.90 -15.70 3.61
C GLY A 301 7.88 -16.83 3.30
N TRP A 302 9.01 -16.42 2.76
CA TRP A 302 10.15 -17.27 2.42
C TRP A 302 11.12 -17.37 3.59
N LYS A 303 11.79 -18.51 3.71
CA LYS A 303 12.83 -18.74 4.72
C LYS A 303 14.21 -18.40 4.15
N PHE A 304 14.59 -17.14 4.27
CA PHE A 304 15.82 -16.63 3.64
C PHE A 304 17.13 -17.30 4.12
N PRO A 305 17.32 -17.65 5.40
CA PRO A 305 18.53 -18.32 5.83
C PRO A 305 18.78 -19.64 5.08
N GLU A 306 17.69 -20.39 4.80
CA GLU A 306 17.77 -21.66 4.06
C GLU A 306 18.18 -21.43 2.60
N PHE A 307 17.62 -20.41 1.94
CA PHE A 307 18.02 -20.03 0.58
C PHE A 307 19.43 -19.49 0.53
N ALA A 308 19.84 -18.68 1.50
CA ALA A 308 21.19 -18.14 1.55
C ALA A 308 22.26 -19.24 1.72
N GLU A 309 21.94 -20.26 2.50
CA GLU A 309 22.80 -21.45 2.65
C GLU A 309 22.84 -22.28 1.37
N GLN A 310 21.69 -22.52 0.73
CA GLN A 310 21.59 -23.27 -0.52
C GLN A 310 22.42 -22.66 -1.66
N TYR A 311 22.57 -21.33 -1.68
CA TYR A 311 23.29 -20.58 -2.72
C TYR A 311 24.67 -20.07 -2.28
N ASP A 312 25.19 -20.49 -1.12
CA ASP A 312 26.50 -20.09 -0.55
C ASP A 312 26.67 -18.56 -0.41
N ILE A 313 25.61 -17.84 -0.02
CA ILE A 313 25.67 -16.38 0.13
C ILE A 313 25.39 -15.89 1.56
N LYS A 314 25.44 -16.79 2.54
CA LYS A 314 25.11 -16.45 3.93
C LYS A 314 25.98 -15.31 4.49
N GLU A 315 27.28 -15.30 4.18
CA GLU A 315 28.23 -14.27 4.63
C GLU A 315 28.04 -12.91 3.94
N TYR A 316 27.33 -12.89 2.82
CA TYR A 316 27.00 -11.67 2.09
C TYR A 316 25.75 -10.97 2.65
N LEU A 317 24.91 -11.67 3.41
CA LEU A 317 23.71 -11.10 3.99
C LEU A 317 24.08 -10.11 5.09
N MET A 318 23.51 -8.91 5.00
CA MET A 318 23.49 -8.01 6.13
C MET A 318 22.47 -8.52 7.14
N PRO A 319 22.82 -8.56 8.45
CA PRO A 319 21.86 -9.01 9.46
C PRO A 319 20.62 -8.11 9.42
N PRO A 320 19.43 -8.67 9.62
CA PRO A 320 18.23 -7.84 9.71
C PRO A 320 18.37 -6.87 10.88
N MET A 321 17.92 -5.65 10.70
CA MET A 321 17.88 -4.70 11.80
C MET A 321 16.94 -5.20 12.89
N MET A 322 17.34 -5.07 14.15
CA MET A 322 16.65 -5.64 15.30
C MET A 322 15.14 -5.32 15.35
N GLY A 323 14.72 -4.14 14.90
CA GLY A 323 13.32 -3.74 14.87
C GLY A 323 12.42 -4.44 13.84
N VAL A 324 12.99 -5.24 12.91
CA VAL A 324 12.20 -6.00 11.92
C VAL A 324 11.74 -7.34 12.48
N LEU A 325 12.46 -7.87 13.47
CA LEU A 325 12.20 -9.20 14.04
C LEU A 325 11.24 -9.16 15.22
N ASP A 326 11.16 -8.02 15.91
CA ASP A 326 10.31 -7.85 17.08
C ASP A 326 9.13 -6.93 16.74
N ARG A 327 7.91 -7.43 16.87
CA ARG A 327 6.65 -6.72 16.52
C ARG A 327 6.45 -5.36 17.19
N GLY A 328 7.41 -4.90 18.00
CA GLY A 328 7.37 -3.65 18.75
C GLY A 328 8.28 -2.54 18.23
N GLU A 329 9.25 -2.80 17.36
CA GLU A 329 10.28 -1.83 16.97
C GLU A 329 10.50 -1.77 15.45
N ALA A 330 9.44 -1.52 14.69
CA ALA A 330 9.59 -1.16 13.28
C ALA A 330 10.44 0.12 13.17
N LEU A 331 11.30 0.21 12.15
CA LEU A 331 11.98 1.45 11.85
C LEU A 331 10.97 2.56 11.59
N ASP A 332 11.22 3.71 12.19
CA ASP A 332 10.50 4.92 11.82
C ASP A 332 10.92 5.40 10.41
N GLU A 333 10.23 6.39 9.90
CA GLU A 333 10.48 6.91 8.56
C GLU A 333 11.91 7.48 8.40
N VAL A 334 12.52 8.02 9.47
CA VAL A 334 13.91 8.50 9.47
C VAL A 334 14.88 7.32 9.35
N GLY A 335 14.64 6.28 10.11
CA GLY A 335 15.39 5.01 10.02
C GLY A 335 15.29 4.39 8.63
N MET A 336 14.10 4.43 8.02
CA MET A 336 13.88 3.96 6.65
C MET A 336 14.65 4.78 5.62
N ALA A 337 14.64 6.12 5.73
CA ALA A 337 15.43 6.98 4.85
C ALA A 337 16.94 6.68 4.94
N ASN A 338 17.47 6.48 6.15
CA ASN A 338 18.85 6.05 6.34
C ASN A 338 19.13 4.68 5.70
N LEU A 339 18.23 3.73 5.88
CA LEU A 339 18.33 2.39 5.30
C LEU A 339 18.46 2.44 3.76
N TYR A 340 17.58 3.17 3.08
CA TYR A 340 17.68 3.33 1.62
C TYR A 340 19.01 3.97 1.21
N ASN A 341 19.48 4.97 1.93
CA ASN A 341 20.76 5.62 1.65
C ASN A 341 21.99 4.71 1.87
N CYS A 342 21.85 3.58 2.56
CA CYS A 342 22.90 2.56 2.64
C CYS A 342 22.98 1.68 1.39
N MET A 343 22.02 1.73 0.48
CA MET A 343 21.99 0.92 -0.74
C MET A 343 22.73 1.61 -1.89
N ASP A 344 23.41 0.83 -2.70
CA ASP A 344 23.98 1.27 -3.97
C ASP A 344 23.04 1.00 -5.15
N VAL A 345 22.16 0.00 -5.00
CA VAL A 345 21.08 -0.32 -5.92
C VAL A 345 19.92 -0.93 -5.14
N PHE A 346 18.71 -0.52 -5.49
CA PHE A 346 17.48 -1.12 -4.98
C PHE A 346 16.93 -2.12 -5.99
N VAL A 347 16.63 -3.35 -5.56
CA VAL A 347 16.09 -4.40 -6.42
C VAL A 347 14.77 -4.91 -5.86
N LEU A 348 13.71 -4.86 -6.65
CA LEU A 348 12.41 -5.44 -6.28
C LEU A 348 11.91 -6.35 -7.41
N PRO A 349 12.18 -7.68 -7.32
CA PRO A 349 11.79 -8.66 -8.35
C PRO A 349 10.34 -9.10 -8.22
N THR A 350 9.47 -8.17 -7.84
CA THR A 350 8.06 -8.46 -7.52
C THR A 350 7.30 -9.05 -8.70
N ALA A 351 6.38 -9.92 -8.40
CA ALA A 351 5.45 -10.50 -9.37
C ALA A 351 4.25 -9.60 -9.70
N GLY A 352 4.19 -8.41 -9.13
CA GLY A 352 3.18 -7.39 -9.35
C GLY A 352 3.04 -6.45 -8.15
N GLU A 353 2.81 -5.16 -8.42
CA GLU A 353 2.60 -4.09 -7.46
C GLU A 353 1.40 -3.25 -7.84
N GLY A 354 0.61 -2.85 -6.85
CA GLY A 354 -0.41 -1.82 -7.06
C GLY A 354 0.18 -0.44 -7.33
N PHE A 355 1.30 -0.13 -6.64
CA PHE A 355 2.10 1.07 -6.88
C PHE A 355 3.60 0.84 -6.66
N GLY A 356 4.04 0.36 -5.49
CA GLY A 356 5.46 0.15 -5.17
C GLY A 356 6.07 1.30 -4.37
N ILE A 357 5.47 1.66 -3.23
CA ILE A 357 5.99 2.73 -2.35
C ILE A 357 7.48 2.57 -2.02
N PRO A 358 8.00 1.37 -1.67
CA PRO A 358 9.43 1.21 -1.42
C PRO A 358 10.32 1.57 -2.60
N THR A 359 9.86 1.30 -3.82
CA THR A 359 10.58 1.71 -5.05
C THR A 359 10.64 3.24 -5.15
N LEU A 360 9.53 3.91 -4.89
CA LEU A 360 9.47 5.38 -4.92
C LEU A 360 10.31 6.02 -3.81
N GLU A 361 10.35 5.44 -2.62
CA GLU A 361 11.21 5.88 -1.52
C GLU A 361 12.70 5.73 -1.86
N ALA A 362 13.10 4.61 -2.48
CA ALA A 362 14.45 4.40 -2.98
C ALA A 362 14.83 5.44 -4.04
N MET A 363 13.95 5.67 -5.04
CA MET A 363 14.13 6.73 -6.04
C MET A 363 14.31 8.10 -5.37
N SER A 364 13.48 8.41 -4.40
CA SER A 364 13.53 9.67 -3.65
C SER A 364 14.82 9.83 -2.87
N CYS A 365 15.40 8.76 -2.34
CA CYS A 365 16.72 8.77 -1.70
C CYS A 365 17.89 8.86 -2.71
N GLY A 366 17.60 8.86 -4.01
CA GLY A 366 18.65 8.86 -5.04
C GLY A 366 19.35 7.51 -5.14
N VAL A 367 18.60 6.42 -5.02
CA VAL A 367 19.07 5.07 -5.25
C VAL A 367 18.53 4.58 -6.60
N PRO A 368 19.38 4.10 -7.51
CA PRO A 368 18.91 3.55 -8.79
C PRO A 368 18.14 2.26 -8.54
N ILE A 369 17.12 2.03 -9.34
CA ILE A 369 16.17 0.93 -9.15
C ILE A 369 16.29 -0.13 -10.23
N CYS A 370 16.12 -1.39 -9.84
CA CYS A 370 15.91 -2.53 -10.74
C CYS A 370 14.60 -3.19 -10.33
N VAL A 371 13.58 -3.11 -11.17
CA VAL A 371 12.23 -3.62 -10.84
C VAL A 371 11.69 -4.45 -12.00
N THR A 372 10.84 -5.43 -11.69
CA THR A 372 10.23 -6.27 -12.74
C THR A 372 9.45 -5.39 -13.73
N ASN A 373 9.65 -5.64 -15.02
CA ASN A 373 8.91 -4.98 -16.11
C ASN A 373 7.46 -5.49 -16.18
N TYR A 374 6.74 -5.32 -15.07
CA TYR A 374 5.35 -5.72 -14.95
C TYR A 374 4.62 -4.77 -14.00
N THR A 375 3.34 -4.51 -14.26
CA THR A 375 2.50 -3.58 -13.52
C THR A 375 3.13 -2.17 -13.43
N THR A 376 3.33 -1.63 -12.25
CA THR A 376 3.83 -0.27 -12.03
C THR A 376 5.33 -0.09 -12.26
N GLY A 377 6.10 -1.18 -12.43
CA GLY A 377 7.53 -1.10 -12.68
C GLY A 377 7.85 -0.27 -13.92
N TYR A 378 7.11 -0.50 -15.01
CA TYR A 378 7.25 0.28 -16.25
C TYR A 378 6.94 1.77 -16.02
N GLU A 379 5.85 2.07 -15.31
CA GLU A 379 5.42 3.45 -15.03
C GLU A 379 6.51 4.24 -14.28
N LEU A 380 7.07 3.67 -13.22
CA LEU A 380 8.09 4.33 -12.40
C LEU A 380 9.42 4.50 -13.12
N VAL A 381 9.81 3.53 -13.95
CA VAL A 381 11.12 3.53 -14.62
C VAL A 381 11.11 4.28 -15.95
N LYS A 382 10.05 4.15 -16.75
CA LYS A 382 10.06 4.57 -18.16
C LYS A 382 9.10 5.71 -18.49
N CYS A 383 7.90 5.80 -17.87
CA CYS A 383 6.96 6.87 -18.20
C CYS A 383 7.44 8.24 -17.73
N GLU A 384 7.42 9.22 -18.61
CA GLU A 384 7.71 10.63 -18.27
C GLU A 384 6.47 11.34 -17.72
N ASP A 385 5.31 11.03 -18.28
CA ASP A 385 4.04 11.57 -17.87
C ASP A 385 2.95 10.48 -17.85
N ALA A 386 2.90 9.73 -16.75
CA ALA A 386 1.96 8.62 -16.60
C ALA A 386 0.48 9.01 -16.72
N GLU A 387 0.12 10.31 -16.61
CA GLU A 387 -1.26 10.76 -16.86
C GLU A 387 -1.67 10.65 -18.33
N ASN A 388 -0.70 10.86 -19.25
CA ASN A 388 -0.97 10.97 -20.69
C ASN A 388 -0.38 9.82 -21.50
N GLU A 389 0.45 8.97 -20.87
CA GLU A 389 1.07 7.84 -21.53
C GLU A 389 0.31 6.53 -21.26
N GLU A 390 0.29 5.64 -22.23
CA GLU A 390 -0.18 4.28 -22.05
C GLU A 390 0.92 3.40 -21.48
N VAL A 391 0.57 2.63 -20.46
CA VAL A 391 1.44 1.59 -19.90
C VAL A 391 1.12 0.28 -20.62
N PRO A 392 2.12 -0.50 -21.05
CA PRO A 392 1.87 -1.78 -21.68
C PRO A 392 1.01 -2.69 -20.82
N MET A 393 -0.13 -3.11 -21.38
CA MET A 393 -1.01 -4.13 -20.81
C MET A 393 -0.78 -5.43 -21.57
N TYR A 394 -0.65 -6.53 -20.86
CA TYR A 394 -0.37 -7.80 -21.51
C TYR A 394 -1.67 -8.50 -21.90
N PRO A 395 -1.73 -9.12 -23.11
CA PRO A 395 -2.92 -9.81 -23.54
C PRO A 395 -3.20 -11.05 -22.66
N VAL A 396 -4.44 -11.18 -22.21
CA VAL A 396 -4.91 -12.37 -21.50
C VAL A 396 -4.86 -13.57 -22.43
N GLY A 397 -4.14 -14.63 -22.08
CA GLY A 397 -4.06 -15.87 -22.86
C GLY A 397 -3.15 -15.81 -24.10
N GLY A 398 -2.32 -14.78 -24.22
CA GLY A 398 -1.23 -14.76 -25.20
C GLY A 398 -0.30 -15.96 -25.02
N HIS A 399 0.01 -16.68 -26.10
CA HIS A 399 1.06 -17.70 -26.07
C HIS A 399 2.39 -17.05 -25.71
N HIS A 400 3.31 -17.80 -25.09
CA HIS A 400 4.66 -17.34 -24.69
C HIS A 400 5.41 -16.56 -25.77
N ASN A 401 5.08 -16.74 -27.04
CA ASN A 401 5.69 -16.06 -28.17
C ASN A 401 5.05 -14.69 -28.49
N ASP A 402 3.88 -14.36 -27.92
CA ASP A 402 3.15 -13.11 -28.17
C ASP A 402 3.27 -12.11 -27.00
N ALA A 403 4.04 -12.45 -25.99
CA ALA A 403 4.10 -11.73 -24.71
C ALA A 403 4.92 -10.40 -24.76
N GLY A 404 5.18 -9.86 -25.95
CA GLY A 404 5.97 -8.63 -26.06
C GLY A 404 7.43 -8.80 -25.61
N PRO A 405 8.10 -7.74 -25.10
CA PRO A 405 9.50 -7.80 -24.66
C PRO A 405 9.74 -8.70 -23.43
N ASN A 406 8.71 -9.30 -22.91
CA ASN A 406 8.75 -10.22 -21.78
C ASN A 406 8.69 -11.68 -22.28
N GLY A 407 9.07 -12.64 -21.47
CA GLY A 407 9.38 -14.01 -21.90
C GLY A 407 10.88 -14.22 -22.13
N ARG A 408 11.71 -13.27 -21.68
CA ARG A 408 13.16 -13.29 -21.77
C ARG A 408 13.84 -13.64 -20.45
N ASP A 409 14.98 -14.24 -20.53
CA ASP A 409 15.81 -14.60 -19.36
C ASP A 409 17.12 -13.79 -19.29
N TYR A 410 17.21 -12.68 -20.01
CA TYR A 410 18.40 -11.81 -20.09
C TYR A 410 17.96 -10.35 -20.33
N LEU A 411 18.86 -9.39 -20.03
CA LEU A 411 18.66 -7.98 -20.32
C LEU A 411 18.94 -7.65 -21.79
N GLU A 412 18.19 -6.67 -22.29
CA GLU A 412 18.47 -5.98 -23.53
C GLU A 412 18.79 -4.50 -23.27
N GLU A 413 19.34 -3.81 -24.25
CA GLU A 413 19.71 -2.41 -24.12
C GLU A 413 18.51 -1.52 -23.78
N GLU A 414 17.33 -1.85 -24.29
CA GLU A 414 16.07 -1.12 -24.05
C GLU A 414 15.52 -1.23 -22.61
N ASP A 415 15.98 -2.24 -21.84
CA ASP A 415 15.61 -2.42 -20.44
C ASP A 415 16.41 -1.48 -19.53
N ILE A 416 17.55 -0.96 -20.02
CA ILE A 416 18.42 -0.03 -19.30
C ILE A 416 17.92 1.40 -19.57
N CYS A 417 17.09 1.88 -18.68
CA CYS A 417 16.44 3.18 -18.78
C CYS A 417 17.19 4.27 -18.00
N GLU A 418 16.81 5.53 -18.22
CA GLU A 418 17.46 6.68 -17.58
C GLU A 418 17.37 6.59 -16.04
N ARG A 419 16.25 6.12 -15.48
CA ARG A 419 15.97 6.10 -14.03
C ARG A 419 16.26 4.77 -13.35
N GLY A 420 16.52 3.71 -14.11
CA GLY A 420 16.70 2.38 -13.56
C GLY A 420 16.69 1.30 -14.63
N ILE A 421 16.60 0.05 -14.21
CA ILE A 421 16.55 -1.10 -15.10
C ILE A 421 15.21 -1.81 -14.93
N LEU A 422 14.52 -2.08 -16.04
CA LEU A 422 13.36 -2.93 -16.12
C LEU A 422 13.80 -4.39 -16.24
N LEU A 423 13.57 -5.17 -15.19
CA LEU A 423 13.91 -6.60 -15.19
C LEU A 423 12.85 -7.37 -15.98
N PRO A 424 13.20 -8.02 -17.09
CA PRO A 424 12.28 -8.87 -17.82
C PRO A 424 11.81 -10.04 -16.95
N TYR A 425 10.63 -10.54 -17.25
CA TYR A 425 10.15 -11.80 -16.67
C TYR A 425 10.11 -12.88 -17.75
N LYS A 426 10.38 -14.09 -17.33
CA LYS A 426 10.48 -15.23 -18.24
C LYS A 426 9.22 -16.06 -18.37
N ASP A 427 8.33 -15.95 -17.41
CA ASP A 427 7.07 -16.66 -17.38
C ASP A 427 6.07 -16.00 -16.43
N MET A 428 4.84 -16.49 -16.41
CA MET A 428 3.78 -16.05 -15.52
C MET A 428 3.14 -17.25 -14.82
N TRP A 429 2.60 -17.00 -13.62
CA TRP A 429 1.86 -18.01 -12.86
C TRP A 429 0.57 -17.42 -12.29
N TRP A 430 -0.43 -18.28 -12.06
CA TRP A 430 -1.67 -17.88 -11.42
C TRP A 430 -1.52 -17.82 -9.90
N ASP A 431 -1.74 -16.66 -9.30
CA ASP A 431 -1.69 -16.48 -7.85
C ASP A 431 -3.00 -16.93 -7.20
N THR A 432 -3.18 -18.25 -7.10
CA THR A 432 -4.39 -18.85 -6.53
C THR A 432 -4.63 -18.55 -5.04
N PRO A 433 -3.60 -18.36 -4.19
CA PRO A 433 -3.80 -17.89 -2.83
C PRO A 433 -4.33 -16.45 -2.74
N ALA A 434 -4.04 -15.61 -3.72
CA ALA A 434 -4.63 -14.29 -3.78
C ALA A 434 -6.12 -14.40 -4.14
N ARG A 435 -6.97 -13.72 -3.39
CA ARG A 435 -8.43 -13.72 -3.64
C ARG A 435 -8.80 -13.27 -5.05
N ALA A 436 -7.88 -12.57 -5.69
CA ALA A 436 -7.98 -12.05 -7.04
C ALA A 436 -7.59 -13.05 -8.12
N ALA A 437 -6.81 -14.06 -7.78
CA ALA A 437 -6.20 -14.99 -8.70
C ALA A 437 -5.64 -14.35 -10.00
N PRO A 438 -4.89 -13.22 -9.92
CA PRO A 438 -4.28 -12.62 -11.10
C PRO A 438 -3.09 -13.44 -11.58
N GLN A 439 -2.67 -13.22 -12.80
CA GLN A 439 -1.37 -13.67 -13.26
C GLN A 439 -0.26 -12.85 -12.64
N ARG A 440 0.83 -13.50 -12.30
CA ARG A 440 2.00 -12.96 -11.63
C ARG A 440 3.27 -13.22 -12.44
N ALA A 441 4.08 -12.20 -12.64
CA ALA A 441 5.34 -12.32 -13.37
C ALA A 441 6.40 -13.12 -12.60
N ILE A 442 7.12 -13.98 -13.30
CA ILE A 442 8.30 -14.68 -12.80
C ILE A 442 9.55 -13.93 -13.27
N CYS A 443 10.03 -13.00 -12.45
CA CYS A 443 11.22 -12.20 -12.76
C CYS A 443 12.43 -13.08 -13.07
N SER A 444 13.21 -12.69 -14.08
CA SER A 444 14.42 -13.42 -14.49
C SER A 444 15.56 -13.21 -13.48
N GLU A 445 16.09 -14.29 -12.93
CA GLU A 445 17.28 -14.25 -12.09
C GLU A 445 18.57 -13.93 -12.86
N ASN A 446 18.65 -14.32 -14.14
CA ASN A 446 19.78 -13.98 -14.99
C ASN A 446 19.79 -12.46 -15.28
N ALA A 447 18.64 -11.88 -15.59
CA ALA A 447 18.52 -10.44 -15.77
C ALA A 447 18.85 -9.67 -14.48
N ILE A 448 18.47 -10.17 -13.31
CA ILE A 448 18.90 -9.60 -12.03
C ILE A 448 20.44 -9.62 -11.92
N CYS A 449 21.08 -10.76 -12.23
CA CYS A 449 22.53 -10.88 -12.22
C CYS A 449 23.18 -9.83 -13.15
N GLU A 450 22.67 -9.70 -14.37
CA GLU A 450 23.20 -8.78 -15.39
C GLU A 450 22.99 -7.30 -15.00
N ALA A 451 21.85 -6.97 -14.39
CA ALA A 451 21.56 -5.62 -13.88
C ALA A 451 22.52 -5.24 -12.75
N LEU A 452 22.79 -6.16 -11.81
CA LEU A 452 23.74 -5.95 -10.74
C LEU A 452 25.16 -5.77 -11.30
N GLU A 453 25.54 -6.60 -12.26
CA GLU A 453 26.84 -6.52 -12.93
C GLU A 453 26.99 -5.19 -13.68
N TYR A 454 25.95 -4.74 -14.39
CA TYR A 454 25.94 -3.47 -15.08
C TYR A 454 26.21 -2.29 -14.11
N TYR A 455 25.47 -2.19 -13.01
CA TYR A 455 25.67 -1.09 -12.07
C TYR A 455 26.96 -1.21 -11.24
N TYR A 456 27.42 -2.40 -10.96
CA TYR A 456 28.70 -2.64 -10.27
C TYR A 456 29.88 -2.15 -11.14
N LYS A 457 29.89 -2.52 -12.42
CA LYS A 457 30.97 -2.17 -13.35
C LYS A 457 30.89 -0.74 -13.89
N ASN A 458 29.72 -0.08 -13.79
CA ASN A 458 29.50 1.24 -14.36
C ASN A 458 29.02 2.26 -13.30
N PRO A 459 29.88 2.67 -12.34
CA PRO A 459 29.46 3.56 -11.24
C PRO A 459 28.94 4.91 -11.75
N ASN A 460 29.47 5.45 -12.85
CA ASN A 460 28.98 6.70 -13.44
C ASN A 460 27.54 6.57 -13.99
N LYS A 461 27.21 5.44 -14.60
CA LYS A 461 25.85 5.14 -15.07
C LYS A 461 24.90 4.96 -13.90
N ARG A 462 25.36 4.26 -12.85
CA ARG A 462 24.63 4.11 -11.60
C ARG A 462 24.29 5.46 -10.96
N MET A 463 25.26 6.36 -10.84
CA MET A 463 25.04 7.70 -10.30
C MET A 463 24.10 8.55 -11.18
N ALA A 464 24.20 8.42 -12.50
CA ALA A 464 23.29 9.12 -13.43
C ALA A 464 21.85 8.64 -13.24
N ALA A 465 21.63 7.32 -13.18
CA ALA A 465 20.31 6.73 -12.94
C ALA A 465 19.74 7.16 -11.55
N ALA A 466 20.57 7.18 -10.52
CA ALA A 466 20.21 7.67 -9.19
C ALA A 466 19.69 9.11 -9.21
N LYS A 467 20.40 10.00 -9.91
CA LYS A 467 20.03 11.41 -10.06
C LYS A 467 18.72 11.57 -10.83
N ALA A 468 18.55 10.83 -11.91
CA ALA A 468 17.33 10.86 -12.73
C ALA A 468 16.12 10.31 -11.94
N ALA A 469 16.29 9.20 -11.23
CA ALA A 469 15.27 8.62 -10.37
C ALA A 469 14.83 9.63 -9.29
N ARG A 470 15.77 10.27 -8.58
CA ARG A 470 15.47 11.30 -7.58
C ARG A 470 14.71 12.47 -8.19
N LYS A 471 15.17 12.97 -9.35
CA LYS A 471 14.50 14.09 -10.01
C LYS A 471 13.05 13.74 -10.33
N HIS A 472 12.80 12.56 -10.88
CA HIS A 472 11.46 12.10 -11.21
C HIS A 472 10.55 11.95 -9.99
N ALA A 473 11.07 11.38 -8.88
CA ALA A 473 10.33 11.25 -7.63
C ALA A 473 9.92 12.62 -7.07
N VAL A 474 10.82 13.62 -7.10
CA VAL A 474 10.54 14.99 -6.66
C VAL A 474 9.50 15.68 -7.54
N ASP A 475 9.71 15.61 -8.86
CA ASP A 475 8.91 16.38 -9.81
C ASP A 475 7.50 15.82 -10.01
N LYS A 476 7.32 14.50 -9.84
CA LYS A 476 6.05 13.82 -10.17
C LYS A 476 5.32 13.25 -8.97
N TYR A 477 6.03 12.86 -7.91
CA TYR A 477 5.47 12.08 -6.80
C TYR A 477 5.71 12.68 -5.41
N SER A 478 6.26 13.89 -5.28
CA SER A 478 6.30 14.56 -3.97
C SER A 478 4.88 14.81 -3.46
N TRP A 479 4.70 14.81 -2.13
CA TRP A 479 3.40 15.15 -1.54
C TRP A 479 2.91 16.55 -1.93
N ASP A 480 3.81 17.47 -2.27
CA ASP A 480 3.44 18.79 -2.81
C ASP A 480 2.73 18.70 -4.16
N VAL A 481 3.13 17.73 -4.99
CA VAL A 481 2.51 17.49 -6.31
C VAL A 481 1.24 16.65 -6.15
N ILE A 482 1.34 15.54 -5.43
CA ILE A 482 0.22 14.60 -5.25
C ILE A 482 -0.90 15.22 -4.41
N GLY A 483 -0.56 15.98 -3.38
CA GLY A 483 -1.54 16.71 -2.57
C GLY A 483 -2.42 17.65 -3.38
N LYS A 484 -1.84 18.36 -4.36
CA LYS A 484 -2.62 19.21 -5.29
C LYS A 484 -3.62 18.41 -6.13
N LYS A 485 -3.27 17.17 -6.53
CA LYS A 485 -4.21 16.28 -7.23
C LYS A 485 -5.38 15.87 -6.33
N TRP A 486 -5.11 15.53 -5.06
CA TRP A 486 -6.13 15.23 -4.07
C TRP A 486 -7.06 16.42 -3.80
N ILE A 487 -6.50 17.61 -3.61
CA ILE A 487 -7.25 18.84 -3.39
C ILE A 487 -8.14 19.13 -4.61
N LYS A 488 -7.59 19.05 -5.81
CA LYS A 488 -8.36 19.25 -7.05
C LYS A 488 -9.50 18.24 -7.17
N TRP A 489 -9.25 16.98 -6.88
CA TRP A 489 -10.23 15.91 -6.95
C TRP A 489 -11.36 16.13 -5.92
N VAL A 490 -11.05 16.36 -4.64
CA VAL A 490 -12.07 16.54 -3.61
C VAL A 490 -12.91 17.77 -3.86
N ASN A 491 -12.31 18.86 -4.32
CA ASN A 491 -13.05 20.08 -4.68
C ASN A 491 -13.98 19.86 -5.88
N LYS A 492 -13.63 18.99 -6.83
CA LYS A 492 -14.51 18.61 -7.95
C LYS A 492 -15.75 17.86 -7.48
N ILE A 493 -15.60 16.87 -6.58
CA ILE A 493 -16.73 16.03 -6.16
C ILE A 493 -17.57 16.64 -5.03
N THR A 494 -17.04 17.59 -4.26
CA THR A 494 -17.74 18.20 -3.12
C THR A 494 -19.11 18.77 -3.49
N PRO A 495 -19.30 19.53 -4.59
CA PRO A 495 -20.63 20.03 -4.97
C PRO A 495 -21.64 18.93 -5.31
N GLU A 496 -21.18 17.78 -5.83
CA GLU A 496 -22.03 16.64 -6.15
C GLU A 496 -22.52 15.93 -4.88
N ILE A 497 -21.66 15.84 -3.88
CA ILE A 497 -21.94 15.19 -2.58
C ILE A 497 -22.88 16.07 -1.74
N LYS A 498 -22.79 17.39 -1.84
CA LYS A 498 -23.58 18.34 -1.04
C LYS A 498 -24.97 18.64 -1.63
N LYS A 499 -25.27 18.17 -2.83
CA LYS A 499 -26.64 18.23 -3.43
C LYS A 499 -27.53 17.17 -2.80
#